data_dc375431c9d98f60b011073808a86dc4
#
_entry.id   dc375431c9d98f60b011073808a86dc4
#
_cell.length_a   1.000
_cell.length_b   1.000
_cell.length_c   1.000
_cell.angle_alpha   90.00
_cell.angle_beta   90.00
_cell.angle_gamma   90.00
#
_symmetry.space_group_name_H-M   'P 1'
#
loop_
_entity.id
_entity.type
_entity.pdbx_description
1 polymer ?
#
loop_
_entity_poly.entity_id
_entity_poly.type
_entity_poly.pdbx_seq_one_letter_code
_entity_poly.pdbx_strand_id
1 'polypeptide(L)'
;DVAPSRGLGDVYKRQLFNVYSLYPVEPVRGKGCFVYNAAGTEYLDLYGGHAVISIGHAQPDYVKAISEQAARLGFYSNSVENSLQTALAEKLGRASGYGDYSLFLCNSGAEANENALKLASFQTGRAKVLAFSKAFHGRTSGAVAATDNPSIRSPFNGTPNVEFTPLNDLEAARAKLATREFAAVIIEGIQGVSGIHCPTDEFLRGLRAAATETGTQLVLDEIQSGYGRTGRFFAHQWAGIRPDLITMAKGMGNGFPIGGVLIAPHFEARPGLLGTTFGGSHLACAAAIAVLDVMEREKLVENAADTGEYLLGELRKADGPKEIRGRGLMIGIEIDGSGAEFRKKLLFGKHVFTGGAGASTVRLLPALCLTRELADRFLDAFDATLRGK
;
A
#
# COMPACT_ATOMS: atom_id res chain seq x y z
N ASP A 1 -6.57 -36.53 -35.48
CA ASP A 1 -6.69 -35.23 -34.79
C ASP A 1 -6.30 -35.37 -33.34
N VAL A 2 -5.00 -35.19 -33.06
CA VAL A 2 -4.49 -35.12 -31.69
C VAL A 2 -4.73 -33.71 -31.20
N ALA A 3 -5.65 -33.55 -30.25
CA ALA A 3 -5.86 -32.27 -29.59
C ALA A 3 -4.52 -31.78 -29.00
N PRO A 4 -4.16 -30.49 -29.16
CA PRO A 4 -2.91 -29.97 -28.62
C PRO A 4 -2.88 -30.20 -27.10
N SER A 5 -1.74 -30.67 -26.58
CA SER A 5 -1.53 -30.89 -25.16
C SER A 5 -1.84 -29.62 -24.42
N ARG A 6 -2.87 -29.61 -23.57
CA ARG A 6 -3.21 -28.49 -22.71
C ARG A 6 -2.09 -28.37 -21.67
N GLY A 7 -1.29 -27.32 -21.75
CA GLY A 7 -0.21 -27.08 -20.80
C GLY A 7 -0.77 -26.96 -19.37
N LEU A 8 0.08 -27.21 -18.37
CA LEU A 8 -0.24 -27.09 -16.92
C LEU A 8 -1.02 -25.79 -16.58
N GLY A 9 -0.78 -24.70 -17.31
CA GLY A 9 -1.52 -23.44 -17.17
C GLY A 9 -3.02 -23.52 -17.46
N ASP A 10 -3.46 -24.45 -18.34
CA ASP A 10 -4.89 -24.60 -18.68
C ASP A 10 -5.66 -25.46 -17.66
N VAL A 11 -4.97 -26.36 -16.97
CA VAL A 11 -5.55 -27.15 -15.87
C VAL A 11 -5.77 -26.27 -14.65
N TYR A 12 -4.84 -25.39 -14.33
CA TYR A 12 -4.95 -24.43 -13.22
C TYR A 12 -6.10 -23.42 -13.44
N LYS A 13 -6.32 -23.00 -14.67
CA LYS A 13 -7.40 -22.06 -15.05
C LYS A 13 -8.82 -22.64 -14.88
N ARG A 14 -8.99 -23.94 -14.74
CA ARG A 14 -10.33 -24.57 -14.60
C ARG A 14 -10.85 -24.60 -13.15
N GLN A 15 -9.98 -24.50 -12.15
CA GLN A 15 -10.36 -24.61 -10.75
C GLN A 15 -10.42 -23.24 -10.06
N LEU A 16 -9.62 -22.26 -10.50
CA LEU A 16 -9.64 -20.90 -9.99
C LEU A 16 -10.50 -20.00 -10.88
N PHE A 17 -11.29 -19.13 -10.24
CA PHE A 17 -12.03 -18.09 -10.96
C PHE A 17 -11.04 -17.10 -11.55
N ASN A 18 -10.89 -17.09 -12.89
CA ASN A 18 -9.81 -16.39 -13.60
C ASN A 18 -10.10 -14.89 -13.73
N VAL A 19 -9.59 -14.11 -12.80
CA VAL A 19 -9.73 -12.63 -12.74
C VAL A 19 -8.40 -11.89 -12.93
N TYR A 20 -7.30 -12.62 -13.15
CA TYR A 20 -5.96 -12.04 -13.29
C TYR A 20 -5.31 -12.39 -14.62
N SER A 21 -4.65 -11.40 -15.25
CA SER A 21 -3.72 -11.65 -16.35
C SER A 21 -2.36 -12.04 -15.80
N LEU A 22 -1.90 -13.27 -16.03
CA LEU A 22 -0.68 -13.81 -15.47
C LEU A 22 0.49 -13.70 -16.45
N TYR A 23 1.67 -13.36 -15.94
CA TYR A 23 2.92 -13.61 -16.63
C TYR A 23 3.31 -15.11 -16.50
N PRO A 24 3.92 -15.73 -17.51
CA PRO A 24 4.38 -17.13 -17.45
C PRO A 24 5.70 -17.24 -16.68
N VAL A 25 5.73 -16.72 -15.46
CA VAL A 25 6.85 -16.79 -14.51
C VAL A 25 6.27 -17.21 -13.17
N GLU A 26 6.82 -18.26 -12.57
CA GLU A 26 6.43 -18.74 -11.25
C GLU A 26 7.58 -18.54 -10.27
N PRO A 27 7.55 -17.49 -9.42
CA PRO A 27 8.47 -17.35 -8.31
C PRO A 27 8.21 -18.44 -7.25
N VAL A 28 9.24 -19.22 -6.93
CA VAL A 28 9.15 -20.30 -5.93
C VAL A 28 10.01 -20.04 -4.69
N ARG A 29 10.90 -19.05 -4.74
CA ARG A 29 11.79 -18.65 -3.64
C ARG A 29 12.05 -17.14 -3.73
N GLY A 30 12.29 -16.53 -2.58
CA GLY A 30 12.71 -15.12 -2.50
C GLY A 30 13.83 -14.92 -1.48
N LYS A 31 14.62 -13.85 -1.66
CA LYS A 31 15.64 -13.40 -0.73
C LYS A 31 15.94 -11.91 -0.93
N GLY A 32 15.74 -11.09 0.10
CA GLY A 32 15.96 -9.64 0.01
C GLY A 32 15.12 -9.00 -1.11
N CYS A 33 15.75 -8.38 -2.08
CA CYS A 33 15.09 -7.77 -3.25
C CYS A 33 14.97 -8.72 -4.46
N PHE A 34 15.14 -10.03 -4.27
CA PHE A 34 15.12 -10.99 -5.37
C PHE A 34 14.06 -12.07 -5.21
N VAL A 35 13.51 -12.51 -6.33
CA VAL A 35 12.72 -13.73 -6.42
C VAL A 35 13.34 -14.66 -7.49
N TYR A 36 13.10 -15.97 -7.34
CA TYR A 36 13.70 -17.01 -8.16
C TYR A 36 12.63 -17.98 -8.65
N ASN A 37 12.70 -18.39 -9.91
CA ASN A 37 11.86 -19.47 -10.43
C ASN A 37 12.45 -20.85 -10.11
N ALA A 38 11.74 -21.93 -10.50
CA ALA A 38 12.18 -23.31 -10.26
C ALA A 38 13.51 -23.67 -10.97
N ALA A 39 13.84 -23.00 -12.08
CA ALA A 39 15.11 -23.18 -12.78
C ALA A 39 16.28 -22.42 -12.12
N GLY A 40 16.02 -21.67 -11.05
CA GLY A 40 17.02 -20.85 -10.37
C GLY A 40 17.27 -19.48 -11.02
N THR A 41 16.52 -19.11 -12.05
CA THR A 41 16.63 -17.77 -12.65
C THR A 41 16.30 -16.71 -11.61
N GLU A 42 17.23 -15.77 -11.41
CA GLU A 42 17.08 -14.66 -10.50
C GLU A 42 16.37 -13.48 -11.16
N TYR A 43 15.41 -12.89 -10.46
CA TYR A 43 14.72 -11.68 -10.87
C TYR A 43 14.87 -10.62 -9.78
N LEU A 44 15.31 -9.42 -10.15
CA LEU A 44 15.27 -8.24 -9.28
C LEU A 44 13.82 -7.77 -9.13
N ASP A 45 13.31 -7.79 -7.91
CA ASP A 45 11.92 -7.43 -7.62
C ASP A 45 11.79 -5.96 -7.20
N LEU A 46 11.47 -5.11 -8.15
CA LEU A 46 11.14 -3.70 -7.92
C LEU A 46 9.63 -3.45 -7.84
N TYR A 47 8.84 -4.49 -7.55
CA TYR A 47 7.40 -4.38 -7.39
C TYR A 47 6.92 -4.76 -5.98
N GLY A 48 7.64 -5.68 -5.32
CA GLY A 48 7.33 -6.14 -3.98
C GLY A 48 5.90 -6.66 -3.83
N GLY A 49 5.32 -7.26 -4.90
CA GLY A 49 3.92 -7.72 -4.89
C GLY A 49 2.94 -6.60 -4.52
N HIS A 50 2.89 -5.49 -5.25
CA HIS A 50 2.09 -4.28 -4.95
C HIS A 50 2.58 -3.49 -3.71
N ALA A 51 3.88 -3.43 -3.45
CA ALA A 51 4.49 -2.83 -2.25
C ALA A 51 4.14 -3.56 -0.93
N VAL A 52 3.82 -4.85 -1.01
CA VAL A 52 3.55 -5.68 0.18
C VAL A 52 4.85 -6.05 0.88
N ILE A 53 5.88 -6.43 0.12
CA ILE A 53 7.20 -6.75 0.66
C ILE A 53 7.91 -5.46 1.06
N SER A 54 8.05 -5.24 2.36
CA SER A 54 8.69 -4.05 2.94
C SER A 54 10.13 -4.32 3.35
N ILE A 55 10.38 -5.34 4.16
CA ILE A 55 11.70 -5.66 4.72
C ILE A 55 12.51 -6.68 3.91
N GLY A 56 12.02 -7.02 2.71
CA GLY A 56 12.64 -8.03 1.83
C GLY A 56 12.02 -9.41 1.97
N HIS A 57 12.20 -10.20 0.91
CA HIS A 57 11.75 -11.59 0.87
C HIS A 57 12.56 -12.46 1.83
N ALA A 58 11.88 -13.38 2.53
CA ALA A 58 12.47 -14.38 3.42
C ALA A 58 13.49 -13.78 4.43
N GLN A 59 13.19 -12.61 4.99
CA GLN A 59 14.03 -11.99 6.02
C GLN A 59 14.14 -12.92 7.24
N PRO A 60 15.36 -13.29 7.71
CA PRO A 60 15.54 -14.37 8.67
C PRO A 60 14.80 -14.21 9.99
N ASP A 61 14.81 -13.00 10.58
CA ASP A 61 14.15 -12.75 11.88
C ASP A 61 12.63 -12.81 11.75
N TYR A 62 12.10 -12.33 10.60
CA TYR A 62 10.69 -12.44 10.26
C TYR A 62 10.25 -13.91 10.12
N VAL A 63 11.02 -14.72 9.39
CA VAL A 63 10.76 -16.17 9.24
C VAL A 63 10.79 -16.86 10.60
N LYS A 64 11.80 -16.54 11.42
CA LYS A 64 11.93 -17.08 12.78
C LYS A 64 10.71 -16.73 13.63
N ALA A 65 10.33 -15.46 13.68
CA ALA A 65 9.21 -14.98 14.50
C ALA A 65 7.89 -15.68 14.15
N ILE A 66 7.58 -15.84 12.86
CA ILE A 66 6.37 -16.54 12.42
C ILE A 66 6.44 -18.03 12.76
N SER A 67 7.58 -18.69 12.51
CA SER A 67 7.75 -20.13 12.77
C SER A 67 7.64 -20.45 14.27
N GLU A 68 8.26 -19.65 15.13
CA GLU A 68 8.18 -19.82 16.57
C GLU A 68 6.75 -19.55 17.08
N GLN A 69 6.08 -18.52 16.57
CA GLN A 69 4.71 -18.23 16.98
C GLN A 69 3.73 -19.29 16.49
N ALA A 70 3.92 -19.82 15.27
CA ALA A 70 3.13 -20.93 14.75
C ALA A 70 3.26 -22.19 15.60
N ALA A 71 4.46 -22.47 16.10
CA ALA A 71 4.73 -23.60 17.00
C ALA A 71 4.11 -23.45 18.39
N ARG A 72 3.82 -22.23 18.84
CA ARG A 72 3.21 -21.94 20.16
C ARG A 72 1.69 -21.86 20.07
N LEU A 73 1.19 -20.87 19.32
CA LEU A 73 -0.24 -20.57 19.19
C LEU A 73 -0.44 -19.64 17.98
N GLY A 74 -1.06 -20.15 16.93
CA GLY A 74 -1.30 -19.37 15.73
C GLY A 74 -2.44 -18.36 15.88
N PHE A 75 -3.51 -18.76 16.57
CA PHE A 75 -4.73 -17.97 16.72
C PHE A 75 -5.49 -18.32 17.99
N TYR A 76 -6.08 -17.32 18.62
CA TYR A 76 -7.20 -17.45 19.53
C TYR A 76 -8.14 -16.23 19.38
N SER A 77 -9.36 -16.34 19.91
CA SER A 77 -10.40 -15.32 19.82
C SER A 77 -10.00 -14.00 20.50
N ASN A 78 -10.47 -12.89 19.93
CA ASN A 78 -10.38 -11.53 20.53
C ASN A 78 -11.24 -11.36 21.80
N SER A 79 -11.86 -12.43 22.31
CA SER A 79 -12.56 -12.44 23.60
C SER A 79 -11.64 -12.64 24.81
N VAL A 80 -10.34 -12.84 24.60
CA VAL A 80 -9.32 -12.97 25.64
C VAL A 80 -8.16 -12.01 25.38
N GLU A 81 -7.36 -11.77 26.41
CA GLU A 81 -6.15 -10.93 26.29
C GLU A 81 -5.12 -11.53 25.33
N ASN A 82 -4.52 -10.68 24.53
CA ASN A 82 -3.40 -11.02 23.65
C ASN A 82 -2.30 -9.97 23.79
N SER A 83 -1.27 -10.29 24.55
CA SER A 83 -0.15 -9.39 24.84
C SER A 83 0.62 -8.94 23.60
N LEU A 84 0.58 -9.73 22.50
CA LEU A 84 1.20 -9.32 21.23
C LEU A 84 0.47 -8.14 20.58
N GLN A 85 -0.84 -8.01 20.78
CA GLN A 85 -1.59 -6.84 20.27
C GLN A 85 -1.14 -5.56 20.98
N THR A 86 -0.99 -5.62 22.32
CA THR A 86 -0.49 -4.49 23.11
C THR A 86 0.94 -4.14 22.72
N ALA A 87 1.83 -5.13 22.63
CA ALA A 87 3.22 -4.91 22.20
C ALA A 87 3.32 -4.32 20.80
N LEU A 88 2.48 -4.77 19.86
CA LEU A 88 2.41 -4.21 18.51
C LEU A 88 1.93 -2.76 18.53
N ALA A 89 0.86 -2.44 19.27
CA ALA A 89 0.32 -1.09 19.36
C ALA A 89 1.35 -0.10 19.94
N GLU A 90 2.04 -0.47 21.03
CA GLU A 90 3.09 0.35 21.62
C GLU A 90 4.28 0.56 20.67
N LYS A 91 4.75 -0.52 20.03
CA LYS A 91 5.89 -0.45 19.11
C LYS A 91 5.55 0.38 17.88
N LEU A 92 4.37 0.18 17.29
CA LEU A 92 3.88 0.95 16.16
C LEU A 92 3.72 2.43 16.53
N GLY A 93 3.14 2.72 17.69
CA GLY A 93 2.99 4.09 18.20
C GLY A 93 4.34 4.82 18.30
N ARG A 94 5.38 4.15 18.86
CA ARG A 94 6.73 4.71 18.93
C ARG A 94 7.36 4.91 17.55
N ALA A 95 7.32 3.89 16.70
CA ALA A 95 7.95 3.93 15.37
C ALA A 95 7.32 4.97 14.45
N SER A 96 6.01 5.17 14.55
CA SER A 96 5.25 6.09 13.70
C SER A 96 5.12 7.51 14.24
N GLY A 97 5.39 7.75 15.54
CA GLY A 97 5.14 9.02 16.21
C GLY A 97 3.68 9.24 16.62
N TYR A 98 2.87 8.17 16.66
CA TYR A 98 1.45 8.17 17.02
C TYR A 98 1.18 7.36 18.29
N GLY A 99 2.04 7.51 19.32
CA GLY A 99 1.91 6.79 20.59
C GLY A 99 0.66 7.15 21.42
N ASP A 100 -0.01 8.23 21.07
CA ASP A 100 -1.28 8.68 21.65
C ASP A 100 -2.52 8.15 20.93
N TYR A 101 -2.36 7.46 19.77
CA TYR A 101 -3.45 6.86 19.03
C TYR A 101 -3.74 5.43 19.48
N SER A 102 -5.01 5.04 19.45
CA SER A 102 -5.41 3.65 19.63
C SER A 102 -5.26 2.85 18.34
N LEU A 103 -5.03 1.55 18.44
CA LEU A 103 -4.89 0.65 17.29
C LEU A 103 -6.08 -0.33 17.24
N PHE A 104 -6.80 -0.37 16.12
CA PHE A 104 -7.70 -1.47 15.77
C PHE A 104 -7.06 -2.33 14.68
N LEU A 105 -7.04 -3.65 14.85
CA LEU A 105 -6.41 -4.61 13.93
C LEU A 105 -7.47 -5.34 13.09
N CYS A 106 -7.15 -5.57 11.82
CA CYS A 106 -7.93 -6.34 10.85
C CYS A 106 -6.99 -7.13 9.92
N ASN A 107 -7.47 -7.60 8.74
CA ASN A 107 -6.69 -8.53 7.92
C ASN A 107 -6.26 -7.95 6.56
N SER A 108 -6.84 -6.84 6.17
CA SER A 108 -6.57 -6.24 4.86
C SER A 108 -6.75 -4.73 4.87
N GLY A 109 -6.21 -4.06 3.84
CA GLY A 109 -6.40 -2.62 3.67
C GLY A 109 -7.86 -2.24 3.39
N ALA A 110 -8.60 -3.07 2.66
CA ALA A 110 -10.02 -2.82 2.42
C ALA A 110 -10.82 -2.84 3.74
N GLU A 111 -10.57 -3.83 4.62
CA GLU A 111 -11.18 -3.86 5.96
C GLU A 111 -10.76 -2.65 6.82
N ALA A 112 -9.50 -2.22 6.74
CA ALA A 112 -9.05 -1.04 7.46
C ALA A 112 -9.82 0.22 7.01
N ASN A 113 -9.96 0.43 5.69
CA ASN A 113 -10.72 1.55 5.15
C ASN A 113 -12.22 1.47 5.52
N GLU A 114 -12.85 0.29 5.42
CA GLU A 114 -14.24 0.10 5.86
C GLU A 114 -14.44 0.51 7.32
N ASN A 115 -13.54 0.07 8.21
CA ASN A 115 -13.64 0.37 9.63
C ASN A 115 -13.36 1.85 9.91
N ALA A 116 -12.42 2.50 9.19
CA ALA A 116 -12.17 3.92 9.32
C ALA A 116 -13.37 4.76 8.89
N LEU A 117 -14.00 4.44 7.75
CA LEU A 117 -15.20 5.13 7.27
C LEU A 117 -16.39 4.92 8.22
N LYS A 118 -16.54 3.71 8.76
CA LYS A 118 -17.56 3.38 9.75
C LYS A 118 -17.37 4.17 11.04
N LEU A 119 -16.13 4.26 11.56
CA LEU A 119 -15.81 5.08 12.73
C LEU A 119 -16.12 6.57 12.51
N ALA A 120 -15.69 7.12 11.36
CA ALA A 120 -15.98 8.51 11.01
C ALA A 120 -17.48 8.79 10.95
N SER A 121 -18.26 7.86 10.40
CA SER A 121 -19.73 7.97 10.35
C SER A 121 -20.36 7.91 11.73
N PHE A 122 -19.92 7.01 12.61
CA PHE A 122 -20.39 6.97 14.00
C PHE A 122 -20.05 8.23 14.77
N GLN A 123 -18.83 8.75 14.61
CA GLN A 123 -18.35 9.94 15.31
C GLN A 123 -19.13 11.21 14.93
N THR A 124 -19.48 11.33 13.65
CA THR A 124 -20.11 12.55 13.12
C THR A 124 -21.63 12.47 12.99
N GLY A 125 -22.20 11.26 13.02
CA GLY A 125 -23.62 11.01 12.68
C GLY A 125 -23.95 11.23 11.19
N ARG A 126 -22.94 11.43 10.33
CA ARG A 126 -23.09 11.72 8.89
C ARG A 126 -22.82 10.47 8.06
N ALA A 127 -23.31 10.45 6.81
CA ALA A 127 -23.19 9.31 5.91
C ALA A 127 -22.25 9.54 4.71
N LYS A 128 -22.06 10.81 4.29
CA LYS A 128 -21.29 11.11 3.07
C LYS A 128 -19.79 10.98 3.30
N VAL A 129 -19.10 10.52 2.26
CA VAL A 129 -17.63 10.42 2.18
C VAL A 129 -17.14 11.18 0.96
N LEU A 130 -16.15 12.05 1.13
CA LEU A 130 -15.43 12.69 0.05
C LEU A 130 -14.20 11.86 -0.27
N ALA A 131 -14.03 11.46 -1.53
CA ALA A 131 -12.86 10.78 -2.07
C ALA A 131 -12.28 11.58 -3.26
N PHE A 132 -11.17 11.11 -3.82
CA PHE A 132 -10.49 11.85 -4.88
C PHE A 132 -10.52 11.08 -6.20
N SER A 133 -10.57 11.81 -7.32
CA SER A 133 -10.45 11.23 -8.65
C SER A 133 -9.20 10.36 -8.74
N LYS A 134 -9.33 9.21 -9.40
CA LYS A 134 -8.28 8.18 -9.54
C LYS A 134 -7.89 7.47 -8.23
N ALA A 135 -8.57 7.68 -7.11
CA ALA A 135 -8.29 6.99 -5.86
C ALA A 135 -8.57 5.48 -5.93
N PHE A 136 -7.82 4.71 -5.12
CA PHE A 136 -8.06 3.28 -4.91
C PHE A 136 -7.99 2.95 -3.41
N HIS A 137 -9.12 2.55 -2.83
CA HIS A 137 -9.22 2.24 -1.40
C HIS A 137 -9.56 0.78 -1.08
N GLY A 138 -9.84 -0.03 -2.08
CA GLY A 138 -10.11 -1.45 -1.93
C GLY A 138 -11.26 -1.97 -2.79
N ARG A 139 -11.69 -3.22 -2.51
CA ARG A 139 -12.70 -3.93 -3.30
C ARG A 139 -13.91 -4.39 -2.51
N THR A 140 -13.97 -4.14 -1.21
CA THR A 140 -15.17 -4.33 -0.38
C THR A 140 -16.14 -3.18 -0.60
N SER A 141 -17.38 -3.26 -0.10
CA SER A 141 -18.47 -2.36 -0.51
C SER A 141 -18.16 -0.87 -0.32
N GLY A 142 -17.81 -0.42 0.88
CA GLY A 142 -17.51 1.00 1.13
C GLY A 142 -16.18 1.42 0.50
N ALA A 143 -15.17 0.55 0.56
CA ALA A 143 -13.86 0.82 -0.03
C ALA A 143 -13.91 0.91 -1.56
N VAL A 144 -14.70 0.06 -2.25
CA VAL A 144 -14.86 0.15 -3.71
C VAL A 144 -15.76 1.31 -4.10
N ALA A 145 -16.72 1.69 -3.26
CA ALA A 145 -17.52 2.89 -3.48
C ALA A 145 -16.65 4.17 -3.48
N ALA A 146 -15.65 4.23 -2.59
CA ALA A 146 -14.67 5.32 -2.52
C ALA A 146 -13.49 5.17 -3.53
N THR A 147 -13.47 4.10 -4.34
CA THR A 147 -12.50 3.87 -5.39
C THR A 147 -13.04 4.44 -6.72
N ASP A 148 -12.27 5.32 -7.36
CA ASP A 148 -12.65 5.92 -8.65
C ASP A 148 -12.32 5.00 -9.82
N ASN A 149 -13.04 3.88 -9.87
CA ASN A 149 -12.95 2.91 -10.97
C ASN A 149 -14.31 2.23 -11.20
N PRO A 150 -15.12 2.72 -12.15
CA PRO A 150 -16.44 2.13 -12.43
C PRO A 150 -16.40 0.66 -12.86
N SER A 151 -15.29 0.21 -13.47
CA SER A 151 -15.20 -1.15 -14.01
C SER A 151 -15.15 -2.25 -12.94
N ILE A 152 -14.82 -1.90 -11.69
CA ILE A 152 -14.75 -2.85 -10.57
C ILE A 152 -15.87 -2.65 -9.54
N ARG A 153 -16.77 -1.70 -9.80
CA ARG A 153 -17.93 -1.41 -8.95
C ARG A 153 -19.15 -2.11 -9.50
N SER A 154 -19.67 -3.10 -8.77
CA SER A 154 -20.92 -3.76 -9.13
C SER A 154 -22.13 -2.90 -8.77
N PRO A 155 -23.34 -3.17 -9.33
CA PRO A 155 -24.57 -2.49 -8.91
C PRO A 155 -24.83 -2.55 -7.40
N PHE A 156 -24.45 -3.65 -6.74
CA PHE A 156 -24.53 -3.83 -5.29
C PHE A 156 -23.67 -2.82 -4.51
N ASN A 157 -22.54 -2.39 -5.06
CA ASN A 157 -21.62 -1.47 -4.40
C ASN A 157 -21.92 0.01 -4.70
N GLY A 158 -22.95 0.29 -5.50
CA GLY A 158 -23.38 1.66 -5.81
C GLY A 158 -23.98 2.32 -4.56
N THR A 159 -23.54 3.55 -4.27
CA THR A 159 -24.08 4.36 -3.18
C THR A 159 -24.05 5.85 -3.55
N PRO A 160 -25.09 6.62 -3.20
CA PRO A 160 -25.08 8.07 -3.37
C PRO A 160 -24.22 8.79 -2.32
N ASN A 161 -23.70 8.05 -1.34
CA ASN A 161 -22.99 8.62 -0.20
C ASN A 161 -21.50 8.88 -0.45
N VAL A 162 -20.98 8.58 -1.65
CA VAL A 162 -19.59 8.91 -1.98
C VAL A 162 -19.55 9.91 -3.12
N GLU A 163 -18.83 11.00 -2.89
CA GLU A 163 -18.56 12.03 -3.88
C GLU A 163 -17.07 12.13 -4.17
N PHE A 164 -16.73 12.47 -5.41
CA PHE A 164 -15.33 12.64 -5.84
C PHE A 164 -15.03 14.11 -6.13
N THR A 165 -13.75 14.47 -5.93
CA THR A 165 -13.18 15.77 -6.30
C THR A 165 -11.78 15.57 -6.90
N PRO A 166 -11.28 16.47 -7.77
CA PRO A 166 -9.92 16.33 -8.29
C PRO A 166 -8.86 16.37 -7.19
N LEU A 167 -7.78 15.59 -7.37
CA LEU A 167 -6.62 15.68 -6.50
C LEU A 167 -5.93 17.04 -6.70
N ASN A 168 -5.46 17.65 -5.61
CA ASN A 168 -4.80 18.96 -5.57
C ASN A 168 -5.71 20.16 -5.92
N ASP A 169 -7.01 19.97 -6.04
CA ASP A 169 -8.00 21.05 -6.15
C ASP A 169 -8.59 21.35 -4.74
N LEU A 170 -7.90 22.22 -4.01
CA LEU A 170 -8.30 22.56 -2.64
C LEU A 170 -9.61 23.38 -2.60
N GLU A 171 -9.87 24.19 -3.61
CA GLU A 171 -11.10 25.00 -3.69
C GLU A 171 -12.31 24.09 -3.85
N ALA A 172 -12.28 23.16 -4.78
CA ALA A 172 -13.34 22.18 -4.98
C ALA A 172 -13.57 21.30 -3.72
N ALA A 173 -12.48 20.85 -3.07
CA ALA A 173 -12.58 20.09 -1.83
C ALA A 173 -13.23 20.91 -0.71
N ARG A 174 -12.81 22.16 -0.51
CA ARG A 174 -13.38 23.07 0.49
C ARG A 174 -14.86 23.36 0.24
N ALA A 175 -15.25 23.63 -1.00
CA ALA A 175 -16.64 23.89 -1.36
C ALA A 175 -17.56 22.71 -0.98
N LYS A 176 -17.11 21.47 -1.21
CA LYS A 176 -17.85 20.28 -0.79
C LYS A 176 -17.90 20.15 0.73
N LEU A 177 -16.78 20.25 1.42
CA LEU A 177 -16.71 20.10 2.88
C LEU A 177 -17.51 21.19 3.61
N ALA A 178 -17.60 22.40 3.06
CA ALA A 178 -18.38 23.51 3.63
C ALA A 178 -19.87 23.20 3.80
N THR A 179 -20.43 22.23 3.05
CA THR A 179 -21.82 21.76 3.24
C THR A 179 -22.04 21.08 4.59
N ARG A 180 -20.96 20.61 5.25
CA ARG A 180 -20.97 19.87 6.53
C ARG A 180 -21.76 18.55 6.48
N GLU A 181 -21.94 17.98 5.30
CA GLU A 181 -22.65 16.72 5.11
C GLU A 181 -21.71 15.49 5.18
N PHE A 182 -20.39 15.71 5.08
CA PHE A 182 -19.39 14.63 5.00
C PHE A 182 -18.99 14.14 6.39
N ALA A 183 -19.08 12.81 6.58
CA ALA A 183 -18.53 12.10 7.73
C ALA A 183 -17.01 12.06 7.67
N ALA A 184 -16.50 11.76 6.48
CA ALA A 184 -15.07 11.61 6.24
C ALA A 184 -14.66 12.23 4.91
N VAL A 185 -13.40 12.65 4.84
CA VAL A 185 -12.63 12.77 3.60
C VAL A 185 -11.51 11.73 3.64
N ILE A 186 -11.44 10.86 2.64
CA ILE A 186 -10.43 9.81 2.54
C ILE A 186 -9.47 10.09 1.38
N ILE A 187 -8.17 10.00 1.65
CA ILE A 187 -7.12 10.28 0.69
C ILE A 187 -5.93 9.34 0.87
N GLU A 188 -5.35 8.84 -0.23
CA GLU A 188 -4.07 8.13 -0.20
C GLU A 188 -2.92 9.13 0.07
N GLY A 189 -1.94 8.73 0.89
CA GLY A 189 -0.73 9.53 1.07
C GLY A 189 0.01 9.79 -0.25
N ILE A 190 0.00 8.80 -1.16
CA ILE A 190 0.31 8.90 -2.59
C ILE A 190 -0.65 7.96 -3.31
N GLN A 191 -1.34 8.41 -4.35
CA GLN A 191 -2.21 7.57 -5.16
C GLN A 191 -1.40 6.54 -5.95
N GLY A 192 -1.34 5.32 -5.41
CA GLY A 192 -0.45 4.30 -5.91
C GLY A 192 -0.94 3.61 -7.17
N VAL A 193 -2.17 3.11 -7.17
CA VAL A 193 -2.73 2.28 -8.26
C VAL A 193 -2.89 3.07 -9.54
N SER A 194 -3.22 4.35 -9.46
CA SER A 194 -3.42 5.22 -10.62
C SER A 194 -2.13 5.72 -11.28
N GLY A 195 -0.96 5.50 -10.67
CA GLY A 195 0.32 5.86 -11.31
C GLY A 195 1.25 6.75 -10.48
N ILE A 196 1.19 6.66 -9.16
CA ILE A 196 2.04 7.41 -8.23
C ILE A 196 1.80 8.92 -8.32
N HIS A 197 0.54 9.33 -8.20
CA HIS A 197 0.19 10.75 -8.13
C HIS A 197 0.27 11.24 -6.69
N CYS A 198 1.11 12.27 -6.47
CA CYS A 198 1.35 12.82 -5.14
C CYS A 198 0.42 14.01 -4.87
N PRO A 199 -0.31 14.01 -3.75
CA PRO A 199 -0.87 15.25 -3.25
C PRO A 199 0.27 16.22 -2.88
N THR A 200 0.09 17.51 -3.09
CA THR A 200 1.06 18.49 -2.60
C THR A 200 0.93 18.66 -1.08
N ASP A 201 2.02 19.08 -0.44
CA ASP A 201 2.01 19.29 1.01
C ASP A 201 1.06 20.45 1.40
N GLU A 202 0.94 21.48 0.54
CA GLU A 202 -0.01 22.60 0.69
C GLU A 202 -1.44 22.11 0.62
N PHE A 203 -1.74 21.23 -0.35
CA PHE A 203 -3.06 20.62 -0.49
C PHE A 203 -3.43 19.82 0.75
N LEU A 204 -2.55 18.97 1.26
CA LEU A 204 -2.79 18.18 2.47
C LEU A 204 -3.00 19.06 3.71
N ARG A 205 -2.22 20.13 3.88
CA ARG A 205 -2.42 21.10 4.96
C ARG A 205 -3.77 21.82 4.84
N GLY A 206 -4.12 22.26 3.65
CA GLY A 206 -5.41 22.92 3.38
C GLY A 206 -6.60 21.98 3.59
N LEU A 207 -6.47 20.71 3.19
CA LEU A 207 -7.49 19.68 3.39
C LEU A 207 -7.70 19.37 4.87
N ARG A 208 -6.60 19.24 5.66
CA ARG A 208 -6.68 19.08 7.13
C ARG A 208 -7.41 20.25 7.78
N ALA A 209 -7.06 21.48 7.40
CA ALA A 209 -7.72 22.67 7.93
C ALA A 209 -9.23 22.67 7.63
N ALA A 210 -9.61 22.43 6.38
CA ALA A 210 -11.01 22.38 5.95
C ALA A 210 -11.81 21.27 6.67
N ALA A 211 -11.20 20.08 6.83
CA ALA A 211 -11.82 18.97 7.56
C ALA A 211 -12.05 19.35 9.04
N THR A 212 -11.09 20.00 9.68
CA THR A 212 -11.20 20.48 11.06
C THR A 212 -12.33 21.52 11.22
N GLU A 213 -12.39 22.51 10.33
CA GLU A 213 -13.39 23.58 10.35
C GLU A 213 -14.83 23.05 10.20
N THR A 214 -14.99 22.00 9.42
CA THR A 214 -16.31 21.42 9.11
C THR A 214 -16.69 20.25 10.01
N GLY A 215 -15.79 19.80 10.88
CA GLY A 215 -15.97 18.61 11.72
C GLY A 215 -16.02 17.31 10.92
N THR A 216 -15.40 17.30 9.73
CA THR A 216 -15.25 16.10 8.90
C THR A 216 -14.00 15.34 9.34
N GLN A 217 -14.06 14.01 9.44
CA GLN A 217 -12.90 13.22 9.82
C GLN A 217 -11.95 13.03 8.63
N LEU A 218 -10.66 13.33 8.80
CA LEU A 218 -9.63 13.11 7.80
C LEU A 218 -9.07 11.68 7.95
N VAL A 219 -9.27 10.87 6.93
CA VAL A 219 -8.74 9.50 6.83
C VAL A 219 -7.57 9.49 5.85
N LEU A 220 -6.36 9.20 6.33
CA LEU A 220 -5.20 8.95 5.49
C LEU A 220 -5.08 7.46 5.22
N ASP A 221 -5.24 7.10 3.94
CA ASP A 221 -4.97 5.75 3.45
C ASP A 221 -3.47 5.61 3.19
N GLU A 222 -2.77 5.05 4.17
CA GLU A 222 -1.34 4.77 4.13
C GLU A 222 -1.04 3.28 3.84
N ILE A 223 -2.02 2.57 3.28
CA ILE A 223 -1.91 1.13 2.98
C ILE A 223 -0.75 0.84 2.04
N GLN A 224 -0.50 1.70 1.06
CA GLN A 224 0.61 1.52 0.12
C GLN A 224 1.78 2.48 0.37
N SER A 225 1.51 3.69 0.84
CA SER A 225 2.48 4.76 1.04
C SER A 225 3.15 4.76 2.41
N GLY A 226 2.58 4.07 3.38
CA GLY A 226 3.09 3.98 4.75
C GLY A 226 4.24 2.98 4.93
N TYR A 227 4.58 2.74 6.18
CA TYR A 227 5.65 1.82 6.59
C TYR A 227 6.99 2.12 5.92
N GLY A 228 7.39 3.41 5.94
CA GLY A 228 8.70 3.86 5.46
C GLY A 228 8.84 4.04 3.96
N ARG A 229 7.83 3.66 3.17
CA ARG A 229 7.87 3.62 1.70
C ARG A 229 8.34 4.91 1.05
N THR A 230 7.96 6.06 1.62
CA THR A 230 8.26 7.40 1.07
C THR A 230 9.45 8.09 1.73
N GLY A 231 10.21 7.40 2.61
CA GLY A 231 11.28 8.00 3.40
C GLY A 231 10.82 8.70 4.69
N ARG A 232 9.54 8.58 5.02
CA ARG A 232 8.92 8.84 6.32
C ARG A 232 8.08 7.65 6.70
N PHE A 233 7.79 7.42 7.98
CA PHE A 233 6.98 6.27 8.40
C PHE A 233 5.62 6.29 7.70
N PHE A 234 4.96 7.45 7.65
CA PHE A 234 3.76 7.73 6.84
C PHE A 234 4.03 8.87 5.85
N ALA A 235 3.44 8.78 4.65
CA ALA A 235 3.63 9.77 3.61
C ALA A 235 3.11 11.17 4.00
N HIS A 236 1.97 11.25 4.71
CA HIS A 236 1.42 12.54 5.14
C HIS A 236 2.32 13.32 6.13
N GLN A 237 3.30 12.66 6.74
CA GLN A 237 4.25 13.32 7.63
C GLN A 237 5.16 14.33 6.90
N TRP A 238 5.27 14.24 5.57
CA TRP A 238 5.94 15.27 4.77
C TRP A 238 5.18 16.60 4.82
N ALA A 239 3.87 16.57 4.86
CA ALA A 239 3.04 17.77 5.00
C ALA A 239 2.95 18.29 6.45
N GLY A 240 3.42 17.52 7.43
CA GLY A 240 3.36 17.89 8.85
C GLY A 240 1.96 17.92 9.44
N ILE A 241 1.02 17.16 8.88
CA ILE A 241 -0.37 17.09 9.36
C ILE A 241 -0.59 15.87 10.26
N ARG A 242 -1.63 15.93 11.10
CA ARG A 242 -2.14 14.78 11.87
C ARG A 242 -3.57 14.47 11.43
N PRO A 243 -3.81 13.31 10.81
CA PRO A 243 -5.16 12.88 10.43
C PRO A 243 -5.94 12.34 11.64
N ASP A 244 -7.24 12.17 11.50
CA ASP A 244 -8.08 11.58 12.54
C ASP A 244 -7.99 10.05 12.56
N LEU A 245 -7.82 9.46 11.37
CA LEU A 245 -7.68 8.02 11.17
C LEU A 245 -6.58 7.72 10.14
N ILE A 246 -5.75 6.70 10.41
CA ILE A 246 -4.69 6.26 9.50
C ILE A 246 -4.90 4.77 9.23
N THR A 247 -5.14 4.40 7.99
CA THR A 247 -5.31 3.00 7.60
C THR A 247 -4.02 2.40 7.07
N MET A 248 -3.75 1.16 7.44
CA MET A 248 -2.49 0.45 7.16
C MET A 248 -2.75 -0.99 6.76
N ALA A 249 -1.88 -1.54 5.92
CA ALA A 249 -1.78 -2.97 5.57
C ALA A 249 -0.46 -3.23 4.82
N LYS A 250 -0.45 -4.15 3.85
CA LYS A 250 0.67 -4.42 2.94
C LYS A 250 2.03 -4.52 3.65
N GLY A 251 2.83 -3.44 3.61
CA GLY A 251 4.15 -3.38 4.25
C GLY A 251 4.15 -3.68 5.74
N MET A 252 3.02 -3.49 6.43
CA MET A 252 2.83 -3.86 7.83
C MET A 252 3.09 -5.34 8.11
N GLY A 253 2.74 -6.21 7.16
CA GLY A 253 2.82 -7.65 7.30
C GLY A 253 3.94 -8.33 6.50
N ASN A 254 4.62 -7.62 5.60
CA ASN A 254 5.65 -8.19 4.71
C ASN A 254 5.22 -9.51 4.04
N GLY A 255 3.96 -9.58 3.59
CA GLY A 255 3.36 -10.77 2.98
C GLY A 255 2.38 -11.53 3.87
N PHE A 256 2.42 -11.36 5.20
CA PHE A 256 1.39 -11.89 6.09
C PHE A 256 0.13 -11.00 6.04
N PRO A 257 -1.09 -11.58 5.92
CA PRO A 257 -2.31 -10.78 5.89
C PRO A 257 -2.57 -10.09 7.24
N ILE A 258 -2.40 -8.79 7.28
CA ILE A 258 -2.71 -7.91 8.41
C ILE A 258 -3.03 -6.51 7.89
N GLY A 259 -3.93 -5.83 8.57
CA GLY A 259 -4.21 -4.42 8.43
C GLY A 259 -4.59 -3.82 9.76
N GLY A 260 -4.72 -2.51 9.80
CA GLY A 260 -5.11 -1.81 11.01
C GLY A 260 -5.47 -0.37 10.75
N VAL A 261 -6.07 0.23 11.78
CA VAL A 261 -6.42 1.65 11.82
C VAL A 261 -5.81 2.24 13.08
N LEU A 262 -4.96 3.26 12.95
CA LEU A 262 -4.62 4.15 14.05
C LEU A 262 -5.73 5.20 14.19
N ILE A 263 -6.23 5.35 15.40
CA ILE A 263 -7.45 6.09 15.75
C ILE A 263 -7.08 7.20 16.72
N ALA A 264 -7.38 8.44 16.36
CA ALA A 264 -7.07 9.61 17.20
C ALA A 264 -7.78 9.57 18.56
N PRO A 265 -7.23 10.23 19.61
CA PRO A 265 -7.73 10.14 20.97
C PRO A 265 -9.16 10.65 21.19
N HIS A 266 -9.71 11.45 20.28
CA HIS A 266 -11.08 11.99 20.41
C HIS A 266 -12.19 10.99 20.05
N PHE A 267 -11.84 9.80 19.54
CA PHE A 267 -12.81 8.73 19.31
C PHE A 267 -13.02 7.90 20.58
N GLU A 268 -14.28 7.67 20.94
CA GLU A 268 -14.62 6.84 22.09
C GLU A 268 -14.80 5.36 21.68
N ALA A 269 -14.01 4.50 22.30
CA ALA A 269 -14.14 3.06 22.12
C ALA A 269 -15.30 2.51 22.97
N ARG A 270 -16.07 1.59 22.40
CA ARG A 270 -17.08 0.81 23.14
C ARG A 270 -17.17 -0.61 22.60
N PRO A 271 -17.40 -1.62 23.46
CA PRO A 271 -17.55 -3.01 23.04
C PRO A 271 -18.60 -3.15 21.93
N GLY A 272 -18.26 -3.92 20.88
CA GLY A 272 -19.14 -4.20 19.76
C GLY A 272 -19.19 -3.12 18.67
N LEU A 273 -18.51 -1.98 18.82
CA LEU A 273 -18.49 -0.90 17.81
C LEU A 273 -17.84 -1.39 16.51
N LEU A 274 -16.70 -2.05 16.62
CA LEU A 274 -15.98 -2.74 15.53
C LEU A 274 -15.78 -4.20 15.89
N GLY A 275 -15.47 -5.04 14.90
CA GLY A 275 -15.23 -6.46 15.14
C GLY A 275 -14.54 -7.13 13.97
N THR A 276 -13.78 -8.17 14.29
CA THR A 276 -13.06 -9.01 13.33
C THR A 276 -12.76 -10.36 13.99
N THR A 277 -12.83 -11.45 13.23
CA THR A 277 -12.46 -12.77 13.75
C THR A 277 -10.93 -12.93 13.82
N PHE A 278 -10.23 -12.67 12.72
CA PHE A 278 -8.80 -12.93 12.60
C PHE A 278 -7.90 -11.72 12.85
N GLY A 279 -8.46 -10.50 12.84
CA GLY A 279 -7.67 -9.29 13.02
C GLY A 279 -6.95 -9.27 14.36
N GLY A 280 -5.64 -9.06 14.34
CA GLY A 280 -4.79 -9.12 15.53
C GLY A 280 -4.49 -10.53 16.01
N SER A 281 -4.58 -11.56 15.15
CA SER A 281 -4.15 -12.92 15.51
C SER A 281 -2.69 -12.95 15.94
N HIS A 282 -2.33 -13.97 16.74
CA HIS A 282 -0.97 -14.12 17.27
C HIS A 282 0.09 -14.12 16.15
N LEU A 283 -0.17 -14.86 15.06
CA LEU A 283 0.73 -14.89 13.90
C LEU A 283 0.86 -13.52 13.20
N ALA A 284 -0.26 -12.83 13.02
CA ALA A 284 -0.27 -11.52 12.39
C ALA A 284 0.51 -10.48 13.22
N CYS A 285 0.30 -10.49 14.56
CA CYS A 285 1.02 -9.61 15.47
C CYS A 285 2.52 -9.93 15.51
N ALA A 286 2.90 -11.22 15.57
CA ALA A 286 4.30 -11.62 15.53
C ALA A 286 4.99 -11.18 14.23
N ALA A 287 4.32 -11.36 13.09
CA ALA A 287 4.81 -10.90 11.81
C ALA A 287 5.03 -9.36 11.78
N ALA A 288 4.03 -8.58 12.21
CA ALA A 288 4.11 -7.12 12.21
C ALA A 288 5.14 -6.57 13.21
N ILE A 289 5.30 -7.20 14.37
CA ILE A 289 6.35 -6.84 15.33
C ILE A 289 7.73 -7.07 14.72
N ALA A 290 7.95 -8.22 14.09
CA ALA A 290 9.22 -8.53 13.43
C ALA A 290 9.52 -7.55 12.28
N VAL A 291 8.50 -7.10 11.53
CA VAL A 291 8.66 -6.05 10.51
C VAL A 291 9.19 -4.76 11.14
N LEU A 292 8.58 -4.29 12.22
CA LEU A 292 9.00 -3.05 12.90
C LEU A 292 10.42 -3.18 13.48
N ASP A 293 10.77 -4.35 14.06
CA ASP A 293 12.12 -4.61 14.60
C ASP A 293 13.20 -4.53 13.52
N VAL A 294 12.93 -5.14 12.37
CA VAL A 294 13.87 -5.10 11.23
C VAL A 294 13.97 -3.69 10.65
N MET A 295 12.84 -2.99 10.49
CA MET A 295 12.83 -1.63 9.97
C MET A 295 13.68 -0.68 10.83
N GLU A 296 13.54 -0.77 12.15
CA GLU A 296 14.32 0.04 13.10
C GLU A 296 15.81 -0.32 13.08
N ARG A 297 16.13 -1.60 13.24
CA ARG A 297 17.50 -2.10 13.29
C ARG A 297 18.29 -1.80 12.02
N GLU A 298 17.67 -2.00 10.86
CA GLU A 298 18.32 -1.84 9.55
C GLU A 298 18.11 -0.44 8.97
N LYS A 299 17.48 0.49 9.71
CA LYS A 299 17.21 1.88 9.31
C LYS A 299 16.56 1.98 7.92
N LEU A 300 15.53 1.15 7.71
CA LEU A 300 14.96 1.00 6.37
C LEU A 300 14.16 2.23 5.92
N VAL A 301 13.67 3.07 6.83
CA VAL A 301 13.00 4.33 6.49
C VAL A 301 14.01 5.32 5.91
N GLU A 302 15.17 5.45 6.55
CA GLU A 302 16.26 6.29 6.09
C GLU A 302 16.82 5.77 4.76
N ASN A 303 17.04 4.46 4.65
CA ASN A 303 17.47 3.85 3.39
C ASN A 303 16.49 4.13 2.24
N ALA A 304 15.19 4.07 2.51
CA ALA A 304 14.16 4.39 1.50
C ALA A 304 14.20 5.87 1.08
N ALA A 305 14.51 6.78 2.00
CA ALA A 305 14.72 8.19 1.68
C ALA A 305 15.96 8.38 0.78
N ASP A 306 17.11 7.88 1.23
CA ASP A 306 18.39 8.11 0.57
C ASP A 306 18.49 7.41 -0.80
N THR A 307 18.12 6.12 -0.86
CA THR A 307 18.14 5.35 -2.10
C THR A 307 17.05 5.82 -3.06
N GLY A 308 15.90 6.24 -2.52
CA GLY A 308 14.80 6.81 -3.30
C GLY A 308 15.16 8.13 -3.95
N GLU A 309 15.79 9.04 -3.21
CA GLU A 309 16.28 10.33 -3.74
C GLU A 309 17.34 10.13 -4.83
N TYR A 310 18.28 9.23 -4.58
CA TYR A 310 19.27 8.82 -5.57
C TYR A 310 18.62 8.32 -6.86
N LEU A 311 17.72 7.33 -6.76
CA LEU A 311 17.07 6.72 -7.91
C LEU A 311 16.19 7.71 -8.69
N LEU A 312 15.44 8.57 -7.99
CA LEU A 312 14.66 9.65 -8.59
C LEU A 312 15.56 10.66 -9.32
N GLY A 313 16.71 10.99 -8.73
CA GLY A 313 17.70 11.89 -9.31
C GLY A 313 18.31 11.36 -10.60
N GLU A 314 18.68 10.08 -10.63
CA GLU A 314 19.23 9.44 -11.83
C GLU A 314 18.17 9.25 -12.93
N LEU A 315 16.97 8.83 -12.57
CA LEU A 315 15.86 8.68 -13.54
C LEU A 315 15.48 10.01 -14.21
N ARG A 316 15.58 11.14 -13.50
CA ARG A 316 15.30 12.47 -14.07
C ARG A 316 16.37 12.96 -15.06
N LYS A 317 17.57 12.35 -15.04
CA LYS A 317 18.64 12.63 -16.00
C LYS A 317 18.54 11.75 -17.27
N ALA A 318 17.77 10.67 -17.20
CA ALA A 318 17.64 9.74 -18.33
C ALA A 318 16.83 10.36 -19.47
N ASP A 319 17.31 10.19 -20.71
CA ASP A 319 16.53 10.51 -21.90
C ASP A 319 15.45 9.45 -22.13
N GLY A 320 14.18 9.89 -22.31
CA GLY A 320 13.07 9.00 -22.68
C GLY A 320 11.87 9.04 -21.76
N PRO A 321 11.99 9.09 -20.41
CA PRO A 321 10.82 9.31 -19.57
C PRO A 321 10.19 10.68 -19.79
N LYS A 322 8.85 10.72 -19.90
CA LYS A 322 8.10 11.98 -19.99
C LYS A 322 7.97 12.69 -18.67
N GLU A 323 7.83 11.90 -17.60
CA GLU A 323 7.65 12.39 -16.24
C GLU A 323 8.17 11.36 -15.23
N ILE A 324 8.86 11.84 -14.21
CA ILE A 324 9.28 11.05 -13.05
C ILE A 324 8.65 11.68 -11.81
N ARG A 325 7.84 10.90 -11.09
CA ARG A 325 7.12 11.36 -9.90
C ARG A 325 7.24 10.37 -8.75
N GLY A 326 7.01 10.82 -7.54
CA GLY A 326 7.06 9.99 -6.34
C GLY A 326 7.93 10.55 -5.23
N ARG A 327 8.05 9.77 -4.14
CA ARG A 327 8.90 10.05 -2.97
C ARG A 327 9.48 8.74 -2.44
N GLY A 328 10.72 8.77 -1.99
CA GLY A 328 11.42 7.59 -1.49
C GLY A 328 11.39 6.45 -2.52
N LEU A 329 11.06 5.26 -2.09
CA LEU A 329 10.96 4.08 -2.94
C LEU A 329 9.53 3.83 -3.48
N MET A 330 8.75 4.88 -3.69
CA MET A 330 7.45 4.86 -4.37
C MET A 330 7.53 5.76 -5.60
N ILE A 331 7.90 5.17 -6.75
CA ILE A 331 8.27 5.91 -7.95
C ILE A 331 7.39 5.51 -9.13
N GLY A 332 6.92 6.52 -9.85
CA GLY A 332 6.20 6.40 -11.13
C GLY A 332 7.02 6.98 -12.26
N ILE A 333 7.19 6.21 -13.32
CA ILE A 333 7.93 6.58 -14.52
C ILE A 333 6.95 6.59 -15.67
N GLU A 334 6.66 7.75 -16.22
CA GLU A 334 5.83 7.88 -17.42
C GLU A 334 6.71 7.74 -18.65
N ILE A 335 6.41 6.76 -19.51
CA ILE A 335 7.19 6.50 -20.71
C ILE A 335 6.38 6.80 -21.98
N ASP A 336 7.08 6.92 -23.12
CA ASP A 336 6.42 6.90 -24.42
C ASP A 336 5.95 5.50 -24.78
N GLY A 337 4.72 5.39 -25.29
CA GLY A 337 4.14 4.13 -25.75
C GLY A 337 3.58 3.26 -24.62
N SER A 338 3.65 1.95 -24.79
CA SER A 338 3.01 0.98 -23.89
C SER A 338 3.86 0.64 -22.68
N GLY A 339 3.43 1.06 -21.49
CA GLY A 339 4.03 0.64 -20.23
C GLY A 339 3.98 -0.88 -20.01
N ALA A 340 2.96 -1.54 -20.53
CA ALA A 340 2.84 -3.00 -20.43
C ALA A 340 3.91 -3.72 -21.25
N GLU A 341 4.17 -3.28 -22.49
CA GLU A 341 5.22 -3.88 -23.33
C GLU A 341 6.63 -3.56 -22.79
N PHE A 342 6.84 -2.35 -22.29
CA PHE A 342 8.10 -1.97 -21.68
C PHE A 342 8.41 -2.87 -20.45
N ARG A 343 7.43 -3.08 -19.58
CA ARG A 343 7.58 -3.96 -18.42
C ARG A 343 7.82 -5.43 -18.82
N LYS A 344 7.23 -5.91 -19.91
CA LYS A 344 7.53 -7.24 -20.44
C LYS A 344 8.99 -7.35 -20.90
N LYS A 345 9.53 -6.32 -21.57
CA LYS A 345 10.94 -6.28 -21.95
C LYS A 345 11.86 -6.29 -20.74
N LEU A 346 11.53 -5.52 -19.69
CA LEU A 346 12.28 -5.57 -18.42
C LEU A 346 12.20 -6.95 -17.77
N LEU A 347 11.01 -7.54 -17.70
CA LEU A 347 10.81 -8.83 -17.04
C LEU A 347 11.53 -9.98 -17.77
N PHE A 348 11.30 -10.13 -19.06
CA PHE A 348 11.78 -11.27 -19.83
C PHE A 348 13.19 -11.07 -20.41
N GLY A 349 13.56 -9.82 -20.72
CA GLY A 349 14.87 -9.49 -21.28
C GLY A 349 15.93 -9.12 -20.24
N LYS A 350 15.52 -8.57 -19.10
CA LYS A 350 16.43 -8.06 -18.06
C LYS A 350 16.21 -8.69 -16.68
N HIS A 351 15.25 -9.57 -16.53
CA HIS A 351 14.88 -10.22 -15.26
C HIS A 351 14.55 -9.21 -14.15
N VAL A 352 13.78 -8.16 -14.48
CA VAL A 352 13.36 -7.14 -13.53
C VAL A 352 11.84 -7.08 -13.45
N PHE A 353 11.27 -7.35 -12.27
CA PHE A 353 9.85 -7.14 -11.99
C PHE A 353 9.57 -5.69 -11.70
N THR A 354 8.55 -5.12 -12.34
CA THR A 354 8.03 -3.77 -12.07
C THR A 354 6.51 -3.78 -12.07
N GLY A 355 5.91 -2.80 -11.40
CA GLY A 355 4.47 -2.53 -11.47
C GLY A 355 4.08 -1.70 -12.68
N GLY A 356 2.78 -1.58 -12.93
CA GLY A 356 2.25 -0.69 -13.96
C GLY A 356 1.00 0.03 -13.51
N ALA A 357 0.69 1.14 -14.18
CA ALA A 357 -0.58 1.86 -14.06
C ALA A 357 -0.94 2.51 -15.38
N GLY A 358 -2.23 2.59 -15.67
CA GLY A 358 -2.70 3.17 -16.92
C GLY A 358 -2.05 2.55 -18.15
N ALA A 359 -1.88 3.35 -19.20
CA ALA A 359 -1.33 2.90 -20.48
C ALA A 359 0.21 2.90 -20.49
N SER A 360 0.86 3.84 -19.79
CA SER A 360 2.26 4.22 -19.99
C SER A 360 3.09 4.32 -18.72
N THR A 361 2.50 4.20 -17.53
CA THR A 361 3.26 4.31 -16.28
C THR A 361 3.90 2.99 -15.86
N VAL A 362 5.20 3.00 -15.63
CA VAL A 362 5.96 1.97 -14.91
C VAL A 362 6.09 2.39 -13.46
N ARG A 363 5.79 1.49 -12.50
CA ARG A 363 5.89 1.77 -11.06
C ARG A 363 7.00 0.95 -10.42
N LEU A 364 7.81 1.62 -9.60
CA LEU A 364 8.80 0.98 -8.75
C LEU A 364 8.33 1.04 -7.30
N LEU A 365 8.25 -0.12 -6.69
CA LEU A 365 7.76 -0.35 -5.33
C LEU A 365 8.62 -1.46 -4.66
N PRO A 366 9.97 -1.39 -4.71
CA PRO A 366 10.85 -2.42 -4.20
C PRO A 366 10.73 -2.60 -2.69
N ALA A 367 11.32 -3.66 -2.14
CA ALA A 367 11.57 -3.75 -0.71
C ALA A 367 12.45 -2.57 -0.24
N LEU A 368 12.25 -2.12 1.01
CA LEU A 368 12.95 -0.95 1.56
C LEU A 368 14.44 -1.20 1.78
N CYS A 369 14.88 -2.46 1.74
CA CYS A 369 16.28 -2.85 1.79
C CYS A 369 17.00 -2.77 0.42
N LEU A 370 16.39 -2.14 -0.58
CA LEU A 370 17.03 -1.88 -1.87
C LEU A 370 18.32 -1.06 -1.66
N THR A 371 19.45 -1.58 -2.13
CA THR A 371 20.73 -0.87 -2.08
C THR A 371 20.95 0.00 -3.32
N ARG A 372 21.89 0.95 -3.26
CA ARG A 372 22.28 1.75 -4.44
C ARG A 372 22.81 0.89 -5.57
N GLU A 373 23.59 -0.14 -5.27
CA GLU A 373 24.10 -1.09 -6.26
C GLU A 373 22.95 -1.79 -7.03
N LEU A 374 21.88 -2.19 -6.32
CA LEU A 374 20.70 -2.76 -6.97
C LEU A 374 19.88 -1.72 -7.74
N ALA A 375 19.87 -0.47 -7.29
CA ALA A 375 19.30 0.64 -8.03
C ALA A 375 20.05 0.89 -9.33
N ASP A 376 21.40 0.86 -9.30
CA ASP A 376 22.25 1.00 -10.50
C ASP A 376 22.00 -0.15 -11.50
N ARG A 377 21.92 -1.40 -11.00
CA ARG A 377 21.55 -2.55 -11.85
C ARG A 377 20.21 -2.34 -12.55
N PHE A 378 19.23 -1.73 -11.87
CA PHE A 378 17.97 -1.37 -12.50
C PHE A 378 18.13 -0.26 -13.52
N LEU A 379 18.87 0.80 -13.22
CA LEU A 379 19.10 1.93 -14.14
C LEU A 379 19.75 1.47 -15.45
N ASP A 380 20.74 0.57 -15.37
CA ASP A 380 21.36 -0.05 -16.54
C ASP A 380 20.36 -0.85 -17.38
N ALA A 381 19.52 -1.65 -16.70
CA ALA A 381 18.49 -2.45 -17.37
C ALA A 381 17.42 -1.57 -18.02
N PHE A 382 17.04 -0.48 -17.34
CA PHE A 382 16.05 0.50 -17.80
C PHE A 382 16.56 1.24 -19.05
N ASP A 383 17.79 1.77 -19.01
CA ASP A 383 18.41 2.48 -20.12
C ASP A 383 18.62 1.56 -21.35
N ALA A 384 19.11 0.34 -21.13
CA ALA A 384 19.23 -0.64 -22.20
C ALA A 384 17.86 -0.96 -22.85
N THR A 385 16.80 -1.04 -22.03
CA THR A 385 15.43 -1.30 -22.55
C THR A 385 14.87 -0.11 -23.32
N LEU A 386 15.14 1.11 -22.89
CA LEU A 386 14.78 2.34 -23.62
C LEU A 386 15.44 2.39 -25.00
N ARG A 387 16.72 2.02 -25.09
CA ARG A 387 17.50 1.99 -26.34
C ARG A 387 17.21 0.78 -27.23
N GLY A 388 16.29 -0.10 -26.83
CA GLY A 388 15.95 -1.31 -27.61
C GLY A 388 17.07 -2.38 -27.64
N LYS A 389 17.95 -2.40 -26.63
CA LYS A 389 19.10 -3.30 -26.51
C LYS A 389 18.84 -4.48 -25.60
#